data_e4e1d2268f1026f282f873d85910799f
#
_entry.id   e4e1d2268f1026f282f873d85910799f
#
_cell.length_a   1.000
_cell.length_b   1.000
_cell.length_c   1.000
_cell.angle_alpha   90.00
_cell.angle_beta   90.00
_cell.angle_gamma   90.00
#
_symmetry.space_group_name_H-M   'P 1'
#
loop_
_entity.id
_entity.type
_entity.pdbx_description
1 polymer ?
#
loop_
_entity_poly.entity_id
_entity_poly.type
_entity_poly.pdbx_seq_one_letter_code
_entity_poly.pdbx_strand_id
1 'polypeptide(L)'
;VLGCGTSEESVFLGKETTLNDFTTGYGFRTRKGTLYEEDASSAQHTDTKMTLLLPWVTLGSNINLCDVLIAGGTGPELGAFSEVGSGSIHFNFTPSGDKATASLFGNVVEGVFLNQERLFIGGNNCLLGPMEADFGASTAAGIRIHGKLSKGLHTGQVLSRRVFTRDFRILSGVRKTLATQFNYLGELCAFMNWYRQIRIGVMAQDPETRRLFKAGLKML
;
A
#
# COMPACT_ATOMS: atom_id res chain seq x y z
N VAL A 1 -13.81 -0.84 15.95
CA VAL A 1 -14.45 0.47 16.06
C VAL A 1 -13.72 1.44 15.18
N LEU A 2 -14.41 2.01 14.21
CA LEU A 2 -13.86 3.09 13.39
C LEU A 2 -13.63 4.31 14.29
N GLY A 3 -12.43 4.83 14.32
CA GLY A 3 -12.15 6.13 14.90
C GLY A 3 -12.98 7.22 14.19
N CYS A 4 -13.04 8.41 14.76
CA CYS A 4 -13.76 9.52 14.13
C CYS A 4 -13.03 9.95 12.85
N GLY A 5 -13.60 9.64 11.70
CA GLY A 5 -13.04 9.94 10.38
C GLY A 5 -14.05 9.70 9.27
N THR A 6 -13.61 9.72 8.03
CA THR A 6 -14.45 9.51 6.86
C THR A 6 -13.97 8.34 6.01
N SER A 7 -14.92 7.54 5.52
CA SER A 7 -14.65 6.44 4.60
C SER A 7 -15.58 6.54 3.40
N GLU A 8 -15.02 6.49 2.20
CA GLU A 8 -15.76 6.56 0.94
C GLU A 8 -15.32 5.41 0.05
N GLU A 9 -16.28 4.59 -0.41
CA GLU A 9 -16.04 3.45 -1.30
C GLU A 9 -14.78 2.62 -0.90
N SER A 10 -14.70 2.23 0.38
CA SER A 10 -13.56 1.51 0.95
C SER A 10 -14.03 0.27 1.68
N VAL A 11 -13.16 -0.72 1.81
CA VAL A 11 -13.44 -1.99 2.50
C VAL A 11 -12.42 -2.25 3.58
N PHE A 12 -12.89 -2.70 4.74
CA PHE A 12 -12.09 -3.10 5.88
C PHE A 12 -12.47 -4.53 6.27
N LEU A 13 -11.50 -5.41 6.33
CA LEU A 13 -11.67 -6.82 6.70
C LEU A 13 -11.24 -7.11 8.15
N GLY A 14 -11.15 -6.10 9.01
CA GLY A 14 -10.72 -6.25 10.39
C GLY A 14 -11.53 -7.29 11.17
N LYS A 15 -10.89 -8.01 12.10
CA LYS A 15 -11.57 -8.88 13.03
C LYS A 15 -12.42 -8.06 14.03
N GLU A 16 -13.61 -8.55 14.35
CA GLU A 16 -14.36 -8.13 15.54
C GLU A 16 -13.65 -8.64 16.82
N THR A 17 -12.53 -8.07 17.18
CA THR A 17 -11.88 -8.42 18.44
C THR A 17 -11.68 -7.18 19.28
N THR A 18 -12.35 -7.14 20.40
CA THR A 18 -12.18 -6.24 21.54
C THR A 18 -12.09 -4.73 21.27
N LEU A 19 -12.56 -3.94 22.22
CA LEU A 19 -12.63 -2.47 22.24
C LEU A 19 -11.30 -1.72 22.00
N ASN A 20 -10.20 -2.42 21.77
CA ASN A 20 -8.87 -1.84 21.59
C ASN A 20 -8.27 -2.04 20.17
N ASP A 21 -8.88 -2.85 19.33
CA ASP A 21 -8.37 -3.12 17.98
C ASP A 21 -8.97 -2.12 16.98
N PHE A 22 -8.35 -0.96 16.87
CA PHE A 22 -8.72 0.06 15.90
C PHE A 22 -8.02 -0.24 14.57
N THR A 23 -8.80 -0.53 13.54
CA THR A 23 -8.30 -0.57 12.17
C THR A 23 -7.86 0.84 11.72
N THR A 24 -8.50 1.89 12.23
CA THR A 24 -8.18 3.28 11.86
C THR A 24 -8.22 4.20 13.09
N GLY A 25 -7.26 5.12 13.17
CA GLY A 25 -7.18 6.12 14.22
C GLY A 25 -8.11 7.33 14.01
N TYR A 26 -8.05 8.30 14.91
CA TYR A 26 -8.82 9.54 14.82
C TYR A 26 -8.43 10.36 13.57
N GLY A 27 -9.42 10.97 12.92
CA GLY A 27 -9.19 11.86 11.78
C GLY A 27 -8.68 11.15 10.52
N PHE A 28 -8.87 9.84 10.42
CA PHE A 28 -8.54 9.11 9.20
C PHE A 28 -9.49 9.49 8.05
N ARG A 29 -8.99 9.36 6.84
CA ARG A 29 -9.79 9.47 5.62
C ARG A 29 -9.42 8.37 4.65
N THR A 30 -10.39 7.56 4.25
CA THR A 30 -10.22 6.62 3.15
C THR A 30 -11.08 7.04 1.98
N ARG A 31 -10.50 7.02 0.81
CA ARG A 31 -11.15 7.39 -0.44
C ARG A 31 -11.27 6.16 -1.34
N LYS A 32 -12.01 6.30 -2.42
CA LYS A 32 -12.30 5.25 -3.40
C LYS A 32 -11.12 4.32 -3.70
N GLY A 33 -11.40 3.01 -3.78
CA GLY A 33 -10.44 1.97 -4.13
C GLY A 33 -9.46 1.64 -2.99
N THR A 34 -9.83 1.90 -1.74
CA THR A 34 -9.02 1.54 -0.58
C THR A 34 -9.51 0.24 0.03
N LEU A 35 -8.59 -0.70 0.24
CA LEU A 35 -8.83 -1.97 0.91
C LEU A 35 -7.84 -2.15 2.06
N TYR A 36 -8.37 -2.37 3.25
CA TYR A 36 -7.63 -2.85 4.41
C TYR A 36 -8.00 -4.31 4.64
N GLU A 37 -7.05 -5.23 4.47
CA GLU A 37 -7.23 -6.64 4.80
C GLU A 37 -7.15 -6.86 6.31
N GLU A 38 -7.25 -8.12 6.74
CA GLU A 38 -7.29 -8.48 8.16
C GLU A 38 -6.07 -7.93 8.90
N ASP A 39 -6.32 -7.34 10.06
CA ASP A 39 -5.31 -6.75 10.94
C ASP A 39 -4.44 -5.65 10.27
N ALA A 40 -4.81 -5.21 9.08
CA ALA A 40 -4.26 -3.99 8.51
C ALA A 40 -4.83 -2.78 9.24
N SER A 41 -3.97 -1.83 9.59
CA SER A 41 -4.35 -0.72 10.45
C SER A 41 -3.69 0.60 10.06
N SER A 42 -4.27 1.69 10.53
CA SER A 42 -3.69 3.02 10.42
C SER A 42 -3.86 3.82 11.72
N ALA A 43 -2.86 4.59 12.06
CA ALA A 43 -2.95 5.54 13.15
C ALA A 43 -3.71 6.81 12.74
N GLN A 44 -3.56 7.88 13.49
CA GLN A 44 -4.34 9.12 13.35
C GLN A 44 -3.98 9.91 12.08
N HIS A 45 -4.97 10.60 11.51
CA HIS A 45 -4.80 11.53 10.39
C HIS A 45 -4.15 10.90 9.16
N THR A 46 -4.54 9.67 8.83
CA THR A 46 -4.14 9.02 7.58
C THR A 46 -5.13 9.34 6.47
N ASP A 47 -4.63 9.58 5.26
CA ASP A 47 -5.44 9.72 4.05
C ASP A 47 -4.96 8.70 3.01
N THR A 48 -5.85 7.81 2.60
CA THR A 48 -5.55 6.74 1.64
C THR A 48 -6.53 6.75 0.47
N LYS A 49 -6.03 6.55 -0.75
CA LYS A 49 -6.81 6.44 -1.98
C LYS A 49 -6.21 5.40 -2.89
N MET A 50 -7.03 4.54 -3.48
CA MET A 50 -6.55 3.46 -4.36
C MET A 50 -5.36 2.73 -3.74
N THR A 51 -5.51 2.37 -2.44
CA THR A 51 -4.47 1.81 -1.60
C THR A 51 -4.91 0.44 -1.12
N LEU A 52 -4.10 -0.56 -1.39
CA LEU A 52 -4.36 -1.95 -1.03
C LEU A 52 -3.35 -2.37 0.05
N LEU A 53 -3.86 -2.62 1.25
CA LEU A 53 -3.05 -3.10 2.37
C LEU A 53 -3.37 -4.57 2.61
N LEU A 54 -2.38 -5.45 2.44
CA LEU A 54 -2.50 -6.86 2.76
C LEU A 54 -2.50 -7.04 4.29
N PRO A 55 -2.81 -8.26 4.81
CA PRO A 55 -2.84 -8.47 6.25
C PRO A 55 -1.56 -8.04 6.94
N TRP A 56 -1.69 -7.50 8.15
CA TRP A 56 -0.59 -7.02 9.00
C TRP A 56 0.27 -5.92 8.37
N VAL A 57 -0.38 -4.98 7.71
CA VAL A 57 0.24 -3.72 7.33
C VAL A 57 -0.22 -2.63 8.28
N THR A 58 0.72 -1.92 8.89
CA THR A 58 0.42 -0.80 9.80
C THR A 58 0.90 0.52 9.21
N LEU A 59 0.01 1.48 9.16
CA LEU A 59 0.33 2.87 8.80
C LEU A 59 0.45 3.71 10.08
N GLY A 60 1.53 4.44 10.21
CA GLY A 60 1.70 5.46 11.26
C GLY A 60 0.75 6.65 11.09
N SER A 61 0.94 7.69 11.90
CA SER A 61 0.13 8.91 11.85
C SER A 61 0.55 9.86 10.73
N ASN A 62 -0.37 10.74 10.30
CA ASN A 62 -0.12 11.79 9.31
C ASN A 62 0.43 11.26 7.98
N ILE A 63 -0.14 10.18 7.51
CA ILE A 63 0.25 9.52 6.24
C ILE A 63 -0.71 9.94 5.13
N ASN A 64 -0.17 10.14 3.92
CA ASN A 64 -0.95 10.28 2.71
C ASN A 64 -0.44 9.29 1.66
N LEU A 65 -1.25 8.30 1.31
CA LEU A 65 -0.94 7.30 0.29
C LEU A 65 -1.96 7.33 -0.83
N CYS A 66 -1.46 7.23 -2.05
CA CYS A 66 -2.26 7.16 -3.25
C CYS A 66 -1.63 6.19 -4.26
N ASP A 67 -2.45 5.28 -4.80
CA ASP A 67 -2.01 4.32 -5.83
C ASP A 67 -0.87 3.40 -5.31
N VAL A 68 -1.09 2.69 -4.19
CA VAL A 68 -0.09 1.86 -3.55
C VAL A 68 -0.66 0.49 -3.18
N LEU A 69 0.11 -0.56 -3.43
CA LEU A 69 -0.11 -1.87 -2.85
C LEU A 69 1.02 -2.13 -1.84
N ILE A 70 0.68 -2.55 -0.63
CA ILE A 70 1.64 -2.90 0.42
C ILE A 70 1.37 -4.31 0.90
N ALA A 71 2.37 -5.18 0.76
CA ALA A 71 2.31 -6.55 1.28
C ALA A 71 2.61 -6.58 2.78
N GLY A 72 1.94 -7.48 3.48
CA GLY A 72 2.13 -7.71 4.90
C GLY A 72 3.43 -8.44 5.22
N GLY A 73 3.68 -8.58 6.50
CA GLY A 73 4.78 -9.37 7.02
C GLY A 73 4.34 -10.79 7.40
N THR A 74 4.88 -11.30 8.50
CA THR A 74 4.66 -12.69 8.97
C THR A 74 3.68 -12.80 10.12
N GLY A 75 3.29 -11.69 10.75
CA GLY A 75 2.39 -11.71 11.89
C GLY A 75 2.28 -10.37 12.62
N PRO A 76 1.54 -10.35 13.74
CA PRO A 76 1.24 -9.13 14.48
C PRO A 76 2.37 -8.69 15.43
N GLU A 77 3.37 -9.55 15.69
CA GLU A 77 4.41 -9.25 16.65
C GLU A 77 5.29 -8.08 16.18
N LEU A 78 5.88 -7.37 17.15
CA LEU A 78 6.80 -6.28 16.87
C LEU A 78 7.97 -6.76 15.98
N GLY A 79 8.10 -6.14 14.81
CA GLY A 79 9.09 -6.52 13.82
C GLY A 79 8.63 -7.59 12.82
N ALA A 80 7.42 -8.12 12.95
CA ALA A 80 6.84 -9.09 12.02
C ALA A 80 5.87 -8.47 11.01
N PHE A 81 5.16 -7.41 11.37
CA PHE A 81 4.25 -6.69 10.45
C PHE A 81 4.99 -5.68 9.58
N SER A 82 4.49 -5.44 8.37
CA SER A 82 4.97 -4.37 7.51
C SER A 82 4.49 -3.02 8.02
N GLU A 83 5.34 -2.00 7.94
CA GLU A 83 5.05 -0.70 8.55
C GLU A 83 5.45 0.45 7.64
N VAL A 84 4.58 1.47 7.59
CA VAL A 84 4.91 2.78 7.05
C VAL A 84 4.93 3.79 8.20
N GLY A 85 6.09 4.35 8.47
CA GLY A 85 6.29 5.30 9.57
C GLY A 85 5.56 6.62 9.37
N SER A 86 5.20 7.25 10.49
CA SER A 86 4.43 8.50 10.54
C SER A 86 4.99 9.61 9.66
N GLY A 87 4.12 10.42 9.06
CA GLY A 87 4.49 11.56 8.24
C GLY A 87 4.96 11.22 6.83
N SER A 88 4.91 9.95 6.43
CA SER A 88 5.30 9.53 5.08
C SER A 88 4.22 9.86 4.06
N ILE A 89 4.64 10.37 2.91
CA ILE A 89 3.77 10.78 1.82
C ILE A 89 4.21 10.11 0.52
N HIS A 90 3.26 9.48 -0.18
CA HIS A 90 3.48 8.94 -1.52
C HIS A 90 2.87 9.87 -2.55
N PHE A 91 3.67 10.31 -3.50
CA PHE A 91 3.17 11.05 -4.65
C PHE A 91 3.62 10.45 -5.96
N ASN A 92 2.82 10.73 -6.98
CA ASN A 92 3.16 10.48 -8.36
C ASN A 92 3.84 11.71 -8.95
N PHE A 93 5.05 11.56 -9.46
CA PHE A 93 5.72 12.61 -10.20
C PHE A 93 5.31 12.52 -11.68
N THR A 94 4.32 13.31 -12.06
CA THR A 94 3.68 13.26 -13.39
C THR A 94 3.66 14.62 -14.07
N PRO A 95 4.83 15.19 -14.43
CA PRO A 95 4.90 16.51 -15.08
C PRO A 95 4.22 16.52 -16.44
N SER A 96 4.03 15.35 -17.07
CA SER A 96 3.29 15.19 -18.34
C SER A 96 1.79 14.93 -18.13
N GLY A 97 1.30 14.88 -16.90
CA GLY A 97 -0.11 14.60 -16.57
C GLY A 97 -0.55 13.15 -16.74
N ASP A 98 0.37 12.22 -16.89
CA ASP A 98 0.09 10.81 -17.17
C ASP A 98 -0.44 9.99 -16.00
N LYS A 99 -0.43 10.44 -14.80
CA LYS A 99 -1.00 9.91 -13.53
C LYS A 99 -1.01 8.38 -13.33
N ALA A 100 -0.45 7.63 -14.24
CA ALA A 100 -0.54 6.18 -14.31
C ALA A 100 0.63 5.55 -13.55
N THR A 101 0.61 5.58 -12.21
CA THR A 101 1.80 5.24 -11.46
C THR A 101 1.48 4.58 -10.13
N ALA A 102 1.15 3.30 -10.18
CA ALA A 102 1.04 2.49 -8.99
C ALA A 102 2.42 2.11 -8.46
N SER A 103 2.55 2.09 -7.13
CA SER A 103 3.73 1.59 -6.44
C SER A 103 3.45 0.26 -5.77
N LEU A 104 4.41 -0.66 -5.85
CA LEU A 104 4.32 -2.01 -5.32
C LEU A 104 5.37 -2.17 -4.22
N PHE A 105 4.92 -2.34 -3.00
CA PHE A 105 5.74 -2.71 -1.85
C PHE A 105 5.49 -4.18 -1.54
N GLY A 106 6.41 -5.05 -1.97
CA GLY A 106 6.17 -6.48 -2.13
C GLY A 106 5.27 -6.79 -3.32
N ASN A 107 4.68 -7.97 -3.34
CA ASN A 107 3.75 -8.43 -4.38
C ASN A 107 2.64 -9.29 -3.77
N VAL A 108 1.58 -9.53 -4.53
CA VAL A 108 0.43 -10.34 -4.05
C VAL A 108 0.78 -11.82 -4.03
N VAL A 109 1.44 -12.32 -5.05
CA VAL A 109 1.66 -13.77 -5.25
C VAL A 109 2.39 -14.40 -4.07
N GLU A 110 3.39 -13.74 -3.53
CA GLU A 110 4.14 -14.18 -2.35
C GLU A 110 3.54 -13.62 -1.06
N GLY A 111 3.04 -12.40 -1.08
CA GLY A 111 2.54 -11.68 0.08
C GLY A 111 1.34 -12.32 0.76
N VAL A 112 0.45 -12.98 -0.02
CA VAL A 112 -0.74 -13.64 0.54
C VAL A 112 -0.43 -14.85 1.41
N PHE A 113 0.78 -15.41 1.32
CA PHE A 113 1.21 -16.52 2.18
C PHE A 113 1.73 -16.08 3.55
N LEU A 114 1.95 -14.78 3.75
CA LEU A 114 2.37 -14.17 5.03
C LEU A 114 3.62 -14.81 5.61
N ASN A 115 4.56 -15.18 4.77
CA ASN A 115 5.82 -15.83 5.13
C ASN A 115 7.05 -15.07 4.60
N GLN A 116 6.83 -13.87 4.04
CA GLN A 116 7.90 -13.03 3.54
C GLN A 116 8.38 -12.05 4.62
N GLU A 117 9.63 -11.62 4.51
CA GLU A 117 10.17 -10.60 5.40
C GLU A 117 9.37 -9.29 5.27
N ARG A 118 9.10 -8.65 6.39
CA ARG A 118 8.36 -7.39 6.43
C ARG A 118 9.01 -6.28 5.60
N LEU A 119 8.21 -5.34 5.19
CA LEU A 119 8.62 -4.06 4.63
C LEU A 119 8.60 -3.00 5.74
N PHE A 120 9.63 -2.18 5.82
CA PHE A 120 9.69 -1.10 6.79
C PHE A 120 10.04 0.23 6.12
N ILE A 121 9.09 1.12 6.05
CA ILE A 121 9.30 2.48 5.54
C ILE A 121 9.40 3.42 6.73
N GLY A 122 10.57 4.00 6.95
CA GLY A 122 10.80 4.95 8.04
C GLY A 122 9.86 6.15 7.97
N GLY A 123 9.71 6.87 9.08
CA GLY A 123 8.83 8.03 9.14
C GLY A 123 9.34 9.23 8.34
N ASN A 124 8.42 10.15 8.03
CA ASN A 124 8.71 11.38 7.32
C ASN A 124 9.40 11.19 5.97
N ASN A 125 9.04 10.12 5.26
CA ASN A 125 9.60 9.82 3.95
C ASN A 125 8.75 10.41 2.82
N CYS A 126 9.44 10.84 1.79
CA CYS A 126 8.86 11.31 0.54
C CYS A 126 9.02 10.20 -0.51
N LEU A 127 7.94 9.48 -0.78
CA LEU A 127 7.90 8.35 -1.72
C LEU A 127 7.44 8.84 -3.09
N LEU A 128 8.33 8.77 -4.08
CA LEU A 128 8.03 9.23 -5.44
C LEU A 128 7.70 8.05 -6.35
N GLY A 129 6.42 7.86 -6.62
CA GLY A 129 5.95 6.81 -7.52
C GLY A 129 6.29 7.04 -9.02
N PRO A 130 6.32 5.98 -9.82
CA PRO A 130 6.14 4.59 -9.42
C PRO A 130 7.38 4.02 -8.72
N MET A 131 7.13 3.22 -7.68
CA MET A 131 8.15 2.56 -6.90
C MET A 131 7.90 1.06 -6.84
N GLU A 132 8.96 0.30 -6.63
CA GLU A 132 8.90 -1.11 -6.29
C GLU A 132 9.79 -1.35 -5.06
N ALA A 133 9.34 -2.16 -4.12
CA ALA A 133 10.16 -2.59 -2.99
C ALA A 133 10.11 -4.11 -2.86
N ASP A 134 11.26 -4.74 -2.82
CA ASP A 134 11.36 -6.17 -2.56
C ASP A 134 11.10 -6.45 -1.06
N PHE A 135 10.60 -7.63 -0.72
CA PHE A 135 10.44 -8.06 0.68
C PHE A 135 11.75 -7.92 1.45
N GLY A 136 11.66 -7.49 2.71
CA GLY A 136 12.82 -7.19 3.55
C GLY A 136 13.47 -5.83 3.26
N ALA A 137 12.92 -5.02 2.37
CA ALA A 137 13.37 -3.64 2.18
C ALA A 137 13.01 -2.79 3.40
N SER A 138 13.96 -2.00 3.86
CA SER A 138 13.81 -1.06 4.96
C SER A 138 14.36 0.30 4.57
N THR A 139 13.78 1.37 5.09
CA THR A 139 14.29 2.73 4.83
C THR A 139 14.53 3.49 6.12
N ALA A 140 15.54 4.34 6.14
CA ALA A 140 15.70 5.31 7.20
C ALA A 140 14.57 6.36 7.17
N ALA A 141 14.42 7.12 8.24
CA ALA A 141 13.46 8.22 8.31
C ALA A 141 13.99 9.47 7.59
N GLY A 142 13.05 10.34 7.15
CA GLY A 142 13.36 11.66 6.61
C GLY A 142 14.03 11.67 5.24
N ILE A 143 13.86 10.62 4.45
CA ILE A 143 14.52 10.51 3.15
C ILE A 143 13.53 10.62 1.98
N ARG A 144 14.06 11.01 0.82
CA ARG A 144 13.32 10.98 -0.44
C ARG A 144 13.73 9.76 -1.25
N ILE A 145 12.75 8.98 -1.68
CA ILE A 145 12.96 7.67 -2.30
C ILE A 145 12.21 7.60 -3.62
N HIS A 146 12.81 6.93 -4.60
CA HIS A 146 12.16 6.62 -5.88
C HIS A 146 12.77 5.36 -6.51
N GLY A 147 12.04 4.74 -7.43
CA GLY A 147 12.50 3.58 -8.18
C GLY A 147 12.41 2.28 -7.39
N LYS A 148 13.40 1.40 -7.52
CA LYS A 148 13.38 0.08 -6.87
C LYS A 148 14.20 0.07 -5.58
N LEU A 149 13.61 -0.47 -4.52
CA LEU A 149 14.26 -0.78 -3.26
C LEU A 149 14.50 -2.28 -3.19
N SER A 150 15.74 -2.69 -3.16
CA SER A 150 16.11 -4.08 -2.87
C SER A 150 16.01 -4.37 -1.38
N LYS A 151 16.05 -5.64 -1.00
CA LYS A 151 16.18 -6.06 0.41
C LYS A 151 17.36 -5.36 1.10
N GLY A 152 17.14 -4.88 2.33
CA GLY A 152 18.13 -4.22 3.18
C GLY A 152 17.76 -2.77 3.52
N LEU A 153 18.62 -2.09 4.27
CA LEU A 153 18.40 -0.73 4.76
C LEU A 153 18.88 0.32 3.74
N HIS A 154 17.96 1.15 3.31
CA HIS A 154 18.21 2.30 2.43
C HIS A 154 18.27 3.59 3.26
N THR A 155 19.38 4.31 3.19
CA THR A 155 19.63 5.54 3.98
C THR A 155 19.39 6.83 3.20
N GLY A 156 18.85 6.72 2.00
CA GLY A 156 18.47 7.89 1.18
C GLY A 156 19.51 8.26 0.11
N GLN A 157 19.07 9.09 -0.79
CA GLN A 157 19.92 9.66 -1.84
C GLN A 157 19.90 11.20 -1.73
N VAL A 158 21.07 11.81 -1.76
CA VAL A 158 21.17 13.26 -1.93
C VAL A 158 20.92 13.60 -3.40
N LEU A 159 19.77 14.20 -3.67
CA LEU A 159 19.47 14.70 -5.02
C LEU A 159 20.28 15.97 -5.29
N SER A 160 21.22 15.91 -6.22
CA SER A 160 21.89 17.10 -6.70
C SER A 160 20.91 18.00 -7.47
N ARG A 161 21.00 19.33 -7.24
CA ARG A 161 20.22 20.29 -8.02
C ARG A 161 20.61 20.19 -9.49
N ARG A 162 19.64 19.87 -10.36
CA ARG A 162 19.81 19.87 -11.82
C ARG A 162 18.66 20.62 -12.45
N VAL A 163 18.97 21.38 -13.50
CA VAL A 163 17.96 22.05 -14.34
C VAL A 163 17.92 21.32 -15.67
N PHE A 164 16.71 20.89 -16.04
CA PHE A 164 16.48 20.24 -17.33
C PHE A 164 15.67 21.19 -18.21
N THR A 165 16.11 21.38 -19.45
CA THR A 165 15.45 22.24 -20.44
C THR A 165 14.52 21.48 -21.40
N ARG A 166 14.36 20.15 -21.16
CA ARG A 166 13.48 19.34 -22.02
C ARG A 166 12.02 19.72 -21.86
N ASP A 167 11.24 19.58 -22.92
CA ASP A 167 9.79 19.69 -22.86
C ASP A 167 9.19 18.47 -22.15
N PHE A 168 8.63 18.68 -20.97
CA PHE A 168 8.00 17.63 -20.16
C PHE A 168 6.64 17.18 -20.72
N ARG A 169 6.08 17.87 -21.71
CA ARG A 169 4.86 17.44 -22.40
C ARG A 169 5.13 16.27 -23.36
N ILE A 170 6.38 16.03 -23.70
CA ILE A 170 6.78 14.88 -24.50
C ILE A 170 6.92 13.66 -23.59
N LEU A 171 6.07 12.65 -23.79
CA LEU A 171 6.14 11.39 -23.07
C LEU A 171 7.50 10.73 -23.32
N SER A 172 8.29 10.62 -22.26
CA SER A 172 9.55 9.88 -22.28
C SER A 172 9.41 8.63 -21.41
N GLY A 173 9.99 7.51 -21.84
CA GLY A 173 9.99 6.28 -21.07
C GLY A 173 8.72 5.43 -21.15
N VAL A 174 7.96 5.55 -22.24
CA VAL A 174 6.70 4.82 -22.49
C VAL A 174 6.83 3.31 -22.19
N ARG A 175 7.94 2.66 -22.59
CA ARG A 175 8.18 1.24 -22.30
C ARG A 175 8.21 0.95 -20.79
N LYS A 176 8.88 1.81 -20.01
CA LYS A 176 8.96 1.64 -18.55
C LYS A 176 7.59 1.84 -17.92
N THR A 177 6.88 2.89 -18.34
CA THR A 177 5.51 3.16 -17.85
C THR A 177 4.58 1.98 -18.16
N LEU A 178 4.59 1.47 -19.39
CA LEU A 178 3.79 0.31 -19.77
C LEU A 178 4.16 -0.94 -18.97
N ALA A 179 5.46 -1.23 -18.81
CA ALA A 179 5.91 -2.38 -18.00
C ALA A 179 5.41 -2.29 -16.56
N THR A 180 5.52 -1.11 -15.93
CA THR A 180 5.02 -0.89 -14.56
C THR A 180 3.50 -1.07 -14.50
N GLN A 181 2.75 -0.57 -15.49
CA GLN A 181 1.30 -0.74 -15.54
C GLN A 181 0.90 -2.21 -15.73
N PHE A 182 1.57 -2.95 -16.61
CA PHE A 182 1.30 -4.37 -16.79
C PHE A 182 1.63 -5.19 -15.54
N ASN A 183 2.72 -4.83 -14.83
CA ASN A 183 3.03 -5.44 -13.54
C ASN A 183 1.90 -5.22 -12.54
N TYR A 184 1.44 -3.99 -12.37
CA TYR A 184 0.35 -3.66 -11.46
C TYR A 184 -0.95 -4.38 -11.84
N LEU A 185 -1.30 -4.44 -13.12
CA LEU A 185 -2.46 -5.20 -13.59
C LEU A 185 -2.32 -6.70 -13.28
N GLY A 186 -1.11 -7.25 -13.42
CA GLY A 186 -0.80 -8.63 -13.02
C GLY A 186 -1.07 -8.88 -11.54
N GLU A 187 -0.62 -7.98 -10.66
CA GLU A 187 -0.86 -8.04 -9.22
C GLU A 187 -2.36 -7.95 -8.88
N LEU A 188 -3.10 -7.05 -9.53
CA LEU A 188 -4.55 -6.95 -9.35
C LEU A 188 -5.25 -8.24 -9.82
N CYS A 189 -4.86 -8.79 -10.97
CA CYS A 189 -5.41 -10.05 -11.45
C CYS A 189 -5.14 -11.21 -10.47
N ALA A 190 -3.93 -11.30 -9.94
CA ALA A 190 -3.57 -12.29 -8.93
C ALA A 190 -4.43 -12.11 -7.67
N PHE A 191 -4.58 -10.89 -7.20
CA PHE A 191 -5.37 -10.58 -6.01
C PHE A 191 -6.87 -10.85 -6.22
N MET A 192 -7.43 -10.46 -7.36
CA MET A 192 -8.83 -10.82 -7.70
C MET A 192 -9.04 -12.34 -7.73
N ASN A 193 -8.09 -13.13 -8.25
CA ASN A 193 -8.18 -14.58 -8.27
C ASN A 193 -8.03 -15.17 -6.86
N TRP A 194 -7.14 -14.63 -6.02
CA TRP A 194 -7.05 -14.97 -4.60
C TRP A 194 -8.39 -14.77 -3.90
N TYR A 195 -9.05 -13.62 -4.11
CA TYR A 195 -10.38 -13.38 -3.55
C TYR A 195 -11.43 -14.36 -4.07
N ARG A 196 -11.48 -14.61 -5.39
CA ARG A 196 -12.50 -15.48 -5.99
C ARG A 196 -12.33 -16.93 -5.56
N GLN A 197 -11.12 -17.46 -5.66
CA GLN A 197 -10.87 -18.89 -5.50
C GLN A 197 -10.67 -19.26 -4.03
N ILE A 198 -9.93 -18.47 -3.29
CA ILE A 198 -9.53 -18.79 -1.92
C ILE A 198 -10.44 -18.13 -0.91
N ARG A 199 -10.50 -16.79 -0.89
CA ARG A 199 -11.29 -16.09 0.11
C ARG A 199 -12.78 -16.42 0.04
N ILE A 200 -13.40 -16.26 -1.10
CA ILE A 200 -14.84 -16.54 -1.30
C ILE A 200 -15.10 -18.02 -1.48
N GLY A 201 -14.24 -18.74 -2.20
CA GLY A 201 -14.43 -20.15 -2.52
C GLY A 201 -14.17 -21.10 -1.37
N VAL A 202 -13.14 -20.81 -0.56
CA VAL A 202 -12.65 -21.73 0.48
C VAL A 202 -12.82 -21.16 1.89
N MET A 203 -12.43 -19.90 2.12
CA MET A 203 -12.36 -19.33 3.47
C MET A 203 -13.68 -18.79 3.99
N ALA A 204 -14.59 -18.35 3.13
CA ALA A 204 -15.87 -17.78 3.53
C ALA A 204 -16.87 -18.85 3.99
N GLN A 205 -16.84 -19.19 5.27
CA GLN A 205 -17.67 -20.25 5.86
C GLN A 205 -19.05 -19.77 6.30
N ASP A 206 -19.24 -18.46 6.49
CA ASP A 206 -20.50 -17.84 6.89
C ASP A 206 -20.92 -16.75 5.90
N PRO A 207 -22.22 -16.35 5.91
CA PRO A 207 -22.75 -15.36 4.97
C PRO A 207 -22.15 -13.95 5.13
N GLU A 208 -21.77 -13.56 6.33
CA GLU A 208 -21.21 -12.23 6.64
C GLU A 208 -19.80 -12.12 6.10
N THR A 209 -18.91 -13.05 6.43
CA THR A 209 -17.55 -13.15 5.89
C THR A 209 -17.58 -13.19 4.36
N ARG A 210 -18.51 -13.97 3.77
CA ARG A 210 -18.69 -14.01 2.32
C ARG A 210 -19.09 -12.66 1.74
N ARG A 211 -19.94 -11.91 2.43
CA ARG A 211 -20.35 -10.56 2.02
C ARG A 211 -19.17 -9.59 2.03
N LEU A 212 -18.36 -9.64 3.09
CA LEU A 212 -17.16 -8.81 3.23
C LEU A 212 -16.14 -9.11 2.12
N PHE A 213 -15.84 -10.38 1.87
CA PHE A 213 -14.91 -10.76 0.79
C PHE A 213 -15.43 -10.36 -0.59
N LYS A 214 -16.74 -10.46 -0.83
CA LYS A 214 -17.34 -9.96 -2.08
C LYS A 214 -17.23 -8.43 -2.20
N ALA A 215 -17.33 -7.70 -1.10
CA ALA A 215 -17.11 -6.26 -1.10
C ALA A 215 -15.65 -5.93 -1.40
N GLY A 216 -14.69 -6.63 -0.77
CA GLY A 216 -13.27 -6.52 -1.11
C GLY A 216 -12.98 -6.77 -2.59
N LEU A 217 -13.54 -7.84 -3.16
CA LEU A 217 -13.39 -8.14 -4.59
C LEU A 217 -13.90 -7.02 -5.51
N LYS A 218 -14.91 -6.26 -5.09
CA LYS A 218 -15.43 -5.12 -5.88
C LYS A 218 -14.51 -3.89 -5.86
N MET A 219 -13.59 -3.82 -4.89
CA MET A 219 -12.60 -2.74 -4.81
C MET A 219 -11.42 -2.96 -5.76
N LEU A 220 -11.15 -4.21 -6.11
CA LEU A 220 -10.11 -4.63 -7.04
C LEU A 220 -10.57 -4.53 -8.50
#